data_9fbeefe850d24d3ffaebde701ca4039d
#
_entry.id   9fbeefe850d24d3ffaebde701ca4039d
#
_cell.length_a   1.000
_cell.length_b   1.000
_cell.length_c   1.000
_cell.angle_alpha   90.00
_cell.angle_beta   90.00
_cell.angle_gamma   90.00
#
_symmetry.space_group_name_H-M   'P 1'
#
loop_
_entity.id
_entity.type
_entity.pdbx_description
1 polymer ?
#
loop_
_entity_poly.entity_id
_entity_poly.type
_entity_poly.pdbx_seq_one_letter_code
_entity_poly.pdbx_strand_id
1 'polypeptide(L)'
;MDAPPEVGEIFDDANGDLALGELEAAAAKYARCTELAPEFFDGWHALGMALMKLGRYPEAIAAGLRTVELQPNDQLAWSSLSLFYVRAGQIAEAEAAGAKAKILGWGGKLKKPA
;
A
#
# COMPACT_ATOMS: atom_id res chain seq x y z
N MET A 1 16.89 5.20 3.91
CA MET A 1 17.20 4.61 5.23
C MET A 1 16.84 3.14 5.21
N ASP A 2 17.75 2.29 5.62
CA ASP A 2 17.50 0.86 5.64
C ASP A 2 16.61 0.49 6.83
N ALA A 3 15.70 -0.45 6.61
CA ALA A 3 14.88 -0.97 7.69
C ALA A 3 15.76 -1.72 8.71
N PRO A 4 15.40 -1.68 10.02
CA PRO A 4 16.08 -2.51 11.01
C PRO A 4 16.02 -3.99 10.60
N PRO A 5 17.03 -4.81 10.95
CA PRO A 5 17.05 -6.23 10.55
C PRO A 5 15.81 -7.01 10.95
N GLU A 6 15.24 -6.72 12.10
CA GLU A 6 14.03 -7.40 12.58
C GLU A 6 12.80 -7.14 11.71
N VAL A 7 12.77 -6.02 10.97
CA VAL A 7 11.64 -5.71 10.07
C VAL A 7 11.56 -6.73 8.96
N GLY A 8 12.71 -7.14 8.40
CA GLY A 8 12.75 -8.16 7.36
C GLY A 8 12.18 -9.49 7.85
N GLU A 9 12.52 -9.89 9.07
CA GLU A 9 12.00 -11.13 9.66
C GLU A 9 10.48 -11.06 9.85
N ILE A 10 9.99 -9.95 10.40
CA ILE A 10 8.55 -9.75 10.63
C ILE A 10 7.82 -9.74 9.28
N PHE A 11 8.38 -9.07 8.28
CA PHE A 11 7.79 -9.00 6.95
C PHE A 11 7.71 -10.38 6.30
N ASP A 12 8.75 -11.18 6.40
CA ASP A 12 8.76 -12.54 5.87
C ASP A 12 7.73 -13.41 6.59
N ASP A 13 7.60 -13.30 7.91
CA ASP A 13 6.59 -14.02 8.68
C ASP A 13 5.18 -13.60 8.23
N ALA A 14 4.96 -12.30 8.01
CA ALA A 14 3.68 -11.79 7.53
C ALA A 14 3.33 -12.36 6.15
N ASN A 15 4.31 -12.43 5.26
CA ASN A 15 4.13 -13.03 3.93
C ASN A 15 3.74 -14.51 4.04
N GLY A 16 4.32 -15.22 4.99
CA GLY A 16 3.95 -16.60 5.27
C GLY A 16 2.51 -16.73 5.75
N ASP A 17 2.10 -15.87 6.66
CA ASP A 17 0.71 -15.83 7.15
C ASP A 17 -0.26 -15.53 6.01
N LEU A 18 0.10 -14.56 5.17
CA LEU A 18 -0.72 -14.20 4.01
C LEU A 18 -0.92 -15.39 3.07
N ALA A 19 0.16 -16.13 2.80
CA ALA A 19 0.12 -17.32 1.95
C ALA A 19 -0.80 -18.41 2.51
N LEU A 20 -0.93 -18.48 3.83
CA LEU A 20 -1.80 -19.43 4.52
C LEU A 20 -3.24 -18.92 4.68
N GLY A 21 -3.54 -17.71 4.22
CA GLY A 21 -4.85 -17.10 4.40
C GLY A 21 -5.09 -16.50 5.78
N GLU A 22 -4.05 -16.38 6.60
CA GLU A 22 -4.12 -15.79 7.93
C GLU A 22 -4.04 -14.27 7.84
N LEU A 23 -5.12 -13.65 7.31
CA LEU A 23 -5.12 -12.22 6.96
C LEU A 23 -4.95 -11.31 8.18
N GLU A 24 -5.60 -11.64 9.29
CA GLU A 24 -5.49 -10.82 10.52
C GLU A 24 -4.05 -10.82 11.05
N ALA A 25 -3.44 -12.00 11.12
CA ALA A 25 -2.05 -12.13 11.58
C ALA A 25 -1.10 -11.40 10.65
N ALA A 26 -1.29 -11.56 9.33
CA ALA A 26 -0.46 -10.87 8.34
C ALA A 26 -0.58 -9.36 8.48
N ALA A 27 -1.80 -8.82 8.57
CA ALA A 27 -2.03 -7.38 8.72
C ALA A 27 -1.36 -6.83 9.98
N ALA A 28 -1.47 -7.53 11.10
CA ALA A 28 -0.84 -7.10 12.36
C ALA A 28 0.68 -7.01 12.23
N LYS A 29 1.30 -8.00 11.56
CA LYS A 29 2.75 -8.01 11.35
C LYS A 29 3.19 -6.93 10.36
N TYR A 30 2.45 -6.73 9.27
CA TYR A 30 2.75 -5.63 8.34
C TYR A 30 2.64 -4.28 9.04
N ALA A 31 1.62 -4.09 9.88
CA ALA A 31 1.47 -2.87 10.67
C ALA A 31 2.68 -2.65 11.58
N ARG A 32 3.18 -3.72 12.20
CA ARG A 32 4.38 -3.64 13.03
C ARG A 32 5.59 -3.20 12.21
N CYS A 33 5.73 -3.69 10.98
CA CYS A 33 6.80 -3.27 10.07
C CYS A 33 6.73 -1.76 9.81
N THR A 34 5.53 -1.22 9.58
CA THR A 34 5.37 0.22 9.31
C THR A 34 5.64 1.09 10.54
N GLU A 35 5.41 0.57 11.74
CA GLU A 35 5.76 1.26 12.99
C GLU A 35 7.28 1.32 13.18
N LEU A 36 7.96 0.21 12.91
CA LEU A 36 9.41 0.11 13.07
C LEU A 36 10.18 0.82 11.96
N ALA A 37 9.62 0.86 10.76
CA ALA A 37 10.23 1.45 9.58
C ALA A 37 9.18 2.23 8.78
N PRO A 38 8.86 3.48 9.18
CA PRO A 38 7.80 4.27 8.52
C PRO A 38 8.05 4.58 7.06
N GLU A 39 9.27 4.42 6.56
CA GLU A 39 9.62 4.66 5.16
C GLU A 39 9.70 3.37 4.34
N PHE A 40 9.35 2.24 4.93
CA PHE A 40 9.39 0.96 4.26
C PHE A 40 8.16 0.82 3.34
N PHE A 41 8.33 1.16 2.08
CA PHE A 41 7.26 1.13 1.07
C PHE A 41 6.55 -0.22 1.03
N ASP A 42 7.32 -1.33 0.95
CA ASP A 42 6.73 -2.66 0.82
C ASP A 42 5.84 -3.02 2.01
N GLY A 43 6.20 -2.56 3.20
CA GLY A 43 5.38 -2.76 4.40
C GLY A 43 4.03 -2.07 4.29
N TRP A 44 4.02 -0.81 3.87
CA TRP A 44 2.77 -0.06 3.68
C TRP A 44 1.92 -0.68 2.57
N HIS A 45 2.54 -1.06 1.46
CA HIS A 45 1.81 -1.65 0.33
C HIS A 45 1.17 -2.99 0.73
N ALA A 46 1.94 -3.86 1.38
CA ALA A 46 1.43 -5.15 1.84
C ALA A 46 0.33 -4.98 2.89
N LEU A 47 0.49 -4.02 3.81
CA LEU A 47 -0.53 -3.70 4.81
C LEU A 47 -1.85 -3.30 4.13
N GLY A 48 -1.77 -2.39 3.17
CA GLY A 48 -2.96 -1.95 2.44
C GLY A 48 -3.70 -3.09 1.76
N MET A 49 -2.95 -3.98 1.11
CA MET A 49 -3.54 -5.14 0.44
C MET A 49 -4.21 -6.10 1.43
N ALA A 50 -3.57 -6.37 2.57
CA ALA A 50 -4.15 -7.23 3.60
C ALA A 50 -5.41 -6.62 4.20
N LEU A 51 -5.38 -5.32 4.49
CA LEU A 51 -6.54 -4.60 5.02
C LEU A 51 -7.71 -4.59 4.03
N MET A 52 -7.42 -4.40 2.75
CA MET A 52 -8.46 -4.48 1.71
C MET A 52 -9.13 -5.85 1.71
N LYS A 53 -8.34 -6.91 1.76
CA LYS A 53 -8.86 -8.28 1.78
C LYS A 53 -9.71 -8.57 3.02
N LEU A 54 -9.40 -7.88 4.13
CA LEU A 54 -10.19 -7.96 5.36
C LEU A 54 -11.45 -7.10 5.32
N GLY A 55 -11.64 -6.29 4.29
CA GLY A 55 -12.76 -5.38 4.20
C GLY A 55 -12.59 -4.09 5.00
N ARG A 56 -11.39 -3.82 5.48
CA ARG A 56 -11.06 -2.60 6.24
C ARG A 56 -10.60 -1.50 5.30
N TYR A 57 -11.53 -1.00 4.50
CA TYR A 57 -11.21 -0.10 3.40
C TYR A 57 -10.64 1.27 3.82
N PRO A 58 -11.18 1.95 4.84
CA PRO A 58 -10.57 3.23 5.26
C PRO A 58 -9.13 3.08 5.68
N GLU A 59 -8.80 2.01 6.40
CA GLU A 59 -7.44 1.73 6.83
C GLU A 59 -6.54 1.37 5.63
N ALA A 60 -7.07 0.60 4.67
CA ALA A 60 -6.35 0.27 3.44
C ALA A 60 -6.01 1.54 2.65
N ILE A 61 -6.96 2.46 2.53
CA ILE A 61 -6.76 3.74 1.86
C ILE A 61 -5.65 4.54 2.55
N ALA A 62 -5.66 4.60 3.88
CA ALA A 62 -4.61 5.31 4.63
C ALA A 62 -3.23 4.73 4.32
N ALA A 63 -3.09 3.40 4.28
CA ALA A 63 -1.84 2.76 3.92
C ALA A 63 -1.45 3.04 2.47
N GLY A 64 -2.42 3.00 1.55
CA GLY A 64 -2.20 3.31 0.13
C GLY A 64 -1.76 4.75 -0.10
N LEU A 65 -2.34 5.69 0.64
CA LEU A 65 -1.91 7.10 0.57
C LEU A 65 -0.46 7.24 0.99
N ARG A 66 -0.02 6.46 1.98
CA ARG A 66 1.37 6.49 2.41
C ARG A 66 2.31 5.96 1.32
N THR A 67 1.90 4.91 0.58
CA THR A 67 2.73 4.38 -0.51
C THR A 67 2.95 5.42 -1.61
N VAL A 68 1.93 6.18 -1.99
CA VAL A 68 2.08 7.19 -3.05
C VAL A 68 2.85 8.42 -2.56
N GLU A 69 2.85 8.70 -1.26
CA GLU A 69 3.74 9.72 -0.69
C GLU A 69 5.19 9.29 -0.76
N LEU A 70 5.46 8.03 -0.44
CA LEU A 70 6.83 7.48 -0.44
C LEU A 70 7.40 7.33 -1.85
N GLN A 71 6.56 6.88 -2.79
CA GLN A 71 6.97 6.66 -4.18
C GLN A 71 5.91 7.23 -5.13
N PRO A 72 5.91 8.56 -5.36
CA PRO A 72 4.87 9.21 -6.15
C PRO A 72 4.81 8.80 -7.63
N ASN A 73 5.89 8.24 -8.16
CA ASN A 73 5.95 7.80 -9.55
C ASN A 73 5.87 6.29 -9.71
N ASP A 74 5.43 5.59 -8.69
CA ASP A 74 5.23 4.14 -8.75
C ASP A 74 3.82 3.83 -9.25
N GLN A 75 3.72 3.24 -10.43
CA GLN A 75 2.42 2.90 -11.04
C GLN A 75 1.60 1.96 -10.16
N LEU A 76 2.25 0.94 -9.57
CA LEU A 76 1.56 -0.03 -8.74
C LEU A 76 0.92 0.63 -7.51
N ALA A 77 1.63 1.60 -6.90
CA ALA A 77 1.10 2.31 -5.74
C ALA A 77 -0.22 3.01 -6.06
N TRP A 78 -0.27 3.73 -7.18
CA TRP A 78 -1.49 4.41 -7.60
C TRP A 78 -2.58 3.44 -8.02
N SER A 79 -2.24 2.35 -8.70
CA SER A 79 -3.21 1.31 -9.08
C SER A 79 -3.85 0.67 -7.87
N SER A 80 -3.05 0.33 -6.86
CA SER A 80 -3.55 -0.26 -5.62
C SER A 80 -4.44 0.71 -4.87
N LEU A 81 -4.03 1.98 -4.78
CA LEU A 81 -4.85 3.01 -4.13
C LEU A 81 -6.20 3.17 -4.82
N SER A 82 -6.20 3.18 -6.15
CA SER A 82 -7.45 3.23 -6.93
C SER A 82 -8.36 2.05 -6.57
N LEU A 83 -7.80 0.85 -6.49
CA LEU A 83 -8.56 -0.33 -6.11
C LEU A 83 -9.17 -0.19 -4.71
N PHE A 84 -8.40 0.33 -3.75
CA PHE A 84 -8.91 0.53 -2.39
C PHE A 84 -10.09 1.50 -2.38
N TYR A 85 -10.00 2.58 -3.16
CA TYR A 85 -11.10 3.54 -3.30
C TYR A 85 -12.34 2.91 -3.95
N VAL A 86 -12.14 2.07 -4.98
CA VAL A 86 -13.27 1.36 -5.61
C VAL A 86 -13.99 0.49 -4.59
N ARG A 87 -13.23 -0.27 -3.80
CA ARG A 87 -13.81 -1.15 -2.79
C ARG A 87 -14.54 -0.38 -1.70
N ALA A 88 -14.08 0.82 -1.41
CA ALA A 88 -14.73 1.70 -0.42
C ALA A 88 -15.93 2.46 -1.00
N GLY A 89 -16.19 2.35 -2.30
CA GLY A 89 -17.27 3.08 -2.96
C GLY A 89 -16.93 4.53 -3.29
N GLN A 90 -15.66 4.93 -3.16
CA GLN A 90 -15.20 6.28 -3.43
C GLN A 90 -14.74 6.40 -4.88
N ILE A 91 -15.69 6.49 -5.80
CA ILE A 91 -15.43 6.37 -7.23
C ILE A 91 -14.66 7.56 -7.79
N ALA A 92 -14.96 8.78 -7.37
CA ALA A 92 -14.25 9.97 -7.85
C ALA A 92 -12.75 9.90 -7.50
N GLU A 93 -12.44 9.52 -6.27
CA GLU A 93 -11.06 9.35 -5.82
C GLU A 93 -10.38 8.19 -6.55
N ALA A 94 -11.11 7.11 -6.79
CA ALA A 94 -10.60 5.96 -7.54
C ALA A 94 -10.21 6.35 -8.97
N GLU A 95 -11.05 7.13 -9.65
CA GLU A 95 -10.77 7.61 -10.99
C GLU A 95 -9.55 8.52 -11.03
N ALA A 96 -9.41 9.41 -10.05
CA ALA A 96 -8.25 10.31 -9.96
C ALA A 96 -6.95 9.52 -9.77
N ALA A 97 -6.94 8.54 -8.87
CA ALA A 97 -5.77 7.69 -8.65
C ALA A 97 -5.46 6.81 -9.87
N GLY A 98 -6.50 6.27 -10.50
CA GLY A 98 -6.36 5.46 -11.71
C GLY A 98 -5.80 6.25 -12.89
N ALA A 99 -6.19 7.52 -13.03
CA ALA A 99 -5.64 8.40 -14.06
C ALA A 99 -4.12 8.60 -13.88
N LYS A 100 -3.67 8.78 -12.64
CA LYS A 100 -2.24 8.89 -12.35
C LYS A 100 -1.49 7.60 -12.70
N ALA A 101 -2.08 6.46 -12.37
CA ALA A 101 -1.49 5.16 -12.74
C ALA A 101 -1.35 5.02 -14.27
N LYS A 102 -2.35 5.46 -15.03
CA LYS A 102 -2.29 5.41 -16.49
C LYS A 102 -1.16 6.27 -17.05
N ILE A 103 -1.02 7.50 -16.54
CA ILE A 103 0.07 8.40 -16.96
C ILE A 103 1.41 7.73 -16.75
N LEU A 104 1.61 7.13 -15.59
CA LEU A 104 2.86 6.43 -15.27
C LEU A 104 3.07 5.20 -16.14
N GLY A 105 1.99 4.47 -16.45
CA GLY A 105 2.02 3.30 -17.32
C GLY A 105 2.41 3.63 -18.76
N TRP A 106 2.16 4.86 -19.20
CA TRP A 106 2.56 5.33 -20.53
C TRP A 106 3.97 5.97 -20.54
N GLY A 107 4.72 5.84 -19.44
CA GLY A 107 6.06 6.42 -19.35
C GLY A 107 6.09 7.89 -18.97
N GLY A 108 4.93 8.47 -18.63
CA GLY A 108 4.86 9.83 -18.14
C GLY A 108 5.32 9.93 -16.68
N LYS A 109 5.42 11.16 -16.21
CA LYS A 109 5.71 11.45 -14.80
C LYS A 109 4.66 12.41 -14.28
N LEU A 110 4.35 12.27 -13.00
CA LEU A 110 3.42 13.20 -12.36
C LEU A 110 4.12 14.53 -12.12
N LYS A 111 3.38 15.61 -12.28
CA LYS A 111 3.88 16.94 -11.96
C LYS A 111 4.01 17.08 -10.45
N LYS A 112 5.11 17.67 -10.02
CA LYS A 112 5.25 18.02 -8.62
C LYS A 112 4.31 19.17 -8.27
N PRO A 113 3.77 19.20 -7.06
CA PRO A 113 3.01 20.34 -6.59
C PRO A 113 3.86 21.62 -6.67
N ALA A 114 3.23 22.70 -7.03
CA ALA A 114 3.91 23.99 -7.14
C ALA A 114 4.35 24.48 -5.76
#